data_407a64420c988cf2519d4fa5dc459068
#
_entry.id   407a64420c988cf2519d4fa5dc459068
#
_cell.length_a   1.000
_cell.length_b   1.000
_cell.length_c   1.000
_cell.angle_alpha   90.00
_cell.angle_beta   90.00
_cell.angle_gamma   90.00
#
_symmetry.space_group_name_H-M   'P 1'
#
loop_
_entity.id
_entity.type
_entity.pdbx_description
1 polymer ?
#
loop_
_entity_poly.entity_id
_entity_poly.type
_entity_poly.pdbx_seq_one_letter_code
_entity_poly.pdbx_strand_id
1 'polypeptide(L)'
;LGDVYKRQVIWQVENPDEKVLYFSIGGHPAFMCPVDEKGKQSEYYFKFDTDKDLTYGLIADDGQGLLGQEEDVLPVAEDGYAQITKHLFDRDALIVENHQASVVSLCTPDKKPYLTVSFDAPLFGLWSPAGKGAPFICIEPWYGRCDRTTFDGSLEQREYGNTLQAGGVFRREYTITVE
;
A
#
# COMPACT_ATOMS: atom_id res chain seq x y z
N LEU A 1 -25.01 9.58 -13.23
CA LEU A 1 -23.84 9.00 -13.87
C LEU A 1 -22.63 9.44 -13.06
N GLY A 2 -21.94 8.48 -12.42
CA GLY A 2 -20.70 8.78 -11.69
C GLY A 2 -19.58 9.23 -12.63
N ASP A 3 -18.53 9.78 -12.06
CA ASP A 3 -17.30 10.12 -12.77
C ASP A 3 -16.70 8.84 -13.38
N VAL A 4 -16.60 8.78 -14.69
CA VAL A 4 -16.13 7.59 -15.43
C VAL A 4 -14.65 7.29 -15.19
N TYR A 5 -13.92 8.26 -14.64
CA TYR A 5 -12.49 8.15 -14.35
C TYR A 5 -12.19 7.76 -12.90
N LYS A 6 -13.20 7.55 -12.07
CA LYS A 6 -13.04 7.20 -10.66
C LYS A 6 -13.73 5.90 -10.30
N ARG A 7 -13.03 5.05 -9.54
CA ARG A 7 -13.58 3.84 -8.92
C ARG A 7 -13.33 3.91 -7.42
N GLN A 8 -14.40 3.87 -6.64
CA GLN A 8 -14.31 3.64 -5.19
C GLN A 8 -14.39 2.15 -4.90
N VAL A 9 -13.56 1.71 -3.96
CA VAL A 9 -13.65 0.40 -3.30
C VAL A 9 -14.02 0.66 -1.85
N ILE A 10 -15.15 0.14 -1.42
CA ILE A 10 -15.69 0.34 -0.09
C ILE A 10 -15.70 -1.00 0.64
N TRP A 11 -15.12 -1.03 1.82
CA TRP A 11 -15.26 -2.15 2.75
C TRP A 11 -16.30 -1.79 3.81
N GLN A 12 -17.17 -2.74 4.08
CA GLN A 12 -18.09 -2.69 5.21
C GLN A 12 -18.00 -4.01 5.95
N VAL A 13 -17.60 -3.95 7.22
CA VAL A 13 -17.56 -5.10 8.13
C VAL A 13 -18.56 -4.83 9.24
N GLU A 14 -19.48 -5.76 9.44
CA GLU A 14 -20.49 -5.71 10.48
C GLU A 14 -20.20 -6.80 11.51
N ASN A 15 -20.33 -6.46 12.78
CA ASN A 15 -20.23 -7.43 13.86
C ASN A 15 -21.63 -7.73 14.45
N PRO A 16 -22.35 -8.73 13.96
CA PRO A 16 -23.67 -9.08 14.49
C PRO A 16 -23.61 -9.91 15.78
N ASP A 17 -22.42 -10.30 16.23
CA ASP A 17 -22.23 -11.10 17.45
C ASP A 17 -22.32 -10.21 18.70
N GLU A 18 -22.49 -10.85 19.87
CA GLU A 18 -22.41 -10.22 21.18
C GLU A 18 -20.98 -10.02 21.69
N LYS A 19 -19.99 -10.59 20.98
CA LYS A 19 -18.56 -10.49 21.29
C LYS A 19 -17.85 -9.49 20.42
N VAL A 20 -16.71 -9.01 20.90
CA VAL A 20 -15.80 -8.15 20.13
C VAL A 20 -15.21 -8.94 18.96
N LEU A 21 -15.17 -8.31 17.78
CA LEU A 21 -14.53 -8.83 16.58
C LEU A 21 -13.18 -8.13 16.38
N TYR A 22 -12.12 -8.92 16.20
CA TYR A 22 -10.78 -8.45 15.81
C TYR A 22 -10.48 -8.90 14.38
N PHE A 23 -10.00 -8.00 13.54
CA PHE A 23 -9.73 -8.31 12.14
C PHE A 23 -8.70 -7.37 11.51
N SER A 24 -8.20 -7.77 10.35
CA SER A 24 -7.44 -6.94 9.43
C SER A 24 -8.09 -6.97 8.06
N ILE A 25 -8.02 -5.87 7.32
CA ILE A 25 -8.56 -5.78 5.97
C ILE A 25 -7.69 -4.84 5.13
N GLY A 26 -7.58 -5.10 3.84
CA GLY A 26 -6.81 -4.26 2.92
C GLY A 26 -7.10 -4.59 1.48
N GLY A 27 -6.65 -3.72 0.56
CA GLY A 27 -6.68 -3.93 -0.87
C GLY A 27 -5.33 -4.40 -1.40
N HIS A 28 -5.36 -5.11 -2.52
CA HIS A 28 -4.15 -5.48 -3.25
C HIS A 28 -4.35 -5.22 -4.76
N PRO A 29 -4.74 -3.98 -5.13
CA PRO A 29 -4.94 -3.66 -6.53
C PRO A 29 -3.60 -3.55 -7.25
N ALA A 30 -3.53 -4.09 -8.47
CA ALA A 30 -2.38 -4.05 -9.35
C ALA A 30 -2.68 -3.16 -10.57
N PHE A 31 -1.70 -2.38 -10.98
CA PHE A 31 -1.80 -1.41 -12.06
C PHE A 31 -0.69 -1.60 -13.07
N MET A 32 -0.99 -1.47 -14.36
CA MET A 32 -0.01 -1.58 -15.42
C MET A 32 1.13 -0.58 -15.23
N CYS A 33 2.37 -1.08 -15.24
CA CYS A 33 3.58 -0.29 -15.25
C CYS A 33 4.70 -1.12 -15.90
N PRO A 34 5.13 -0.77 -17.10
CA PRO A 34 4.79 0.38 -17.97
C PRO A 34 3.31 0.39 -18.41
N VAL A 35 2.73 1.58 -18.54
CA VAL A 35 1.32 1.74 -18.93
C VAL A 35 1.05 1.39 -20.39
N ASP A 36 2.01 1.55 -21.25
CA ASP A 36 1.95 1.33 -22.71
C ASP A 36 2.64 0.02 -23.15
N GLU A 37 2.98 -0.85 -22.19
CA GLU A 37 3.75 -2.10 -22.40
C GLU A 37 5.14 -1.88 -23.02
N LYS A 38 5.60 -0.63 -23.12
CA LYS A 38 6.91 -0.27 -23.62
C LYS A 38 7.78 0.32 -22.50
N GLY A 39 9.08 0.11 -22.61
CA GLY A 39 10.01 0.60 -21.60
C GLY A 39 10.11 -0.33 -20.39
N LYS A 40 10.51 0.22 -19.26
CA LYS A 40 10.78 -0.51 -18.01
C LYS A 40 10.14 0.24 -16.84
N GLN A 41 9.69 -0.48 -15.82
CA GLN A 41 9.23 0.12 -14.56
C GLN A 41 10.22 1.14 -14.00
N SER A 42 11.53 0.88 -14.13
CA SER A 42 12.58 1.76 -13.61
C SER A 42 12.71 3.12 -14.32
N GLU A 43 11.92 3.37 -15.36
CA GLU A 43 11.80 4.67 -16.03
C GLU A 43 10.64 5.50 -15.48
N TYR A 44 9.76 4.88 -14.66
CA TYR A 44 8.56 5.45 -14.09
C TYR A 44 8.79 6.00 -12.68
N TYR A 45 7.80 6.73 -12.16
CA TYR A 45 7.86 7.37 -10.86
C TYR A 45 6.60 7.10 -10.05
N PHE A 46 6.77 7.05 -8.73
CA PHE A 46 5.70 7.37 -7.81
C PHE A 46 5.64 8.89 -7.59
N LYS A 47 4.44 9.38 -7.29
CA LYS A 47 4.25 10.72 -6.72
C LYS A 47 3.38 10.62 -5.49
N PHE A 48 3.84 11.22 -4.41
CA PHE A 48 3.16 11.25 -3.11
C PHE A 48 2.65 12.66 -2.80
N ASP A 49 1.71 12.75 -1.85
CA ASP A 49 1.21 14.01 -1.26
C ASP A 49 2.12 14.52 -0.13
N THR A 50 3.37 14.14 -0.14
CA THR A 50 4.42 14.57 0.79
C THR A 50 5.73 14.86 0.03
N ASP A 51 6.56 15.72 0.58
CA ASP A 51 7.94 16.04 0.15
C ASP A 51 9.00 15.42 1.08
N LYS A 52 8.56 14.57 2.01
CA LYS A 52 9.46 13.89 2.95
C LYS A 52 9.75 12.48 2.47
N ASP A 53 10.97 12.04 2.70
CA ASP A 53 11.36 10.64 2.52
C ASP A 53 10.41 9.71 3.27
N LEU A 54 10.08 8.57 2.66
CA LEU A 54 9.22 7.57 3.29
C LEU A 54 10.08 6.46 3.91
N THR A 55 9.91 6.25 5.21
CA THR A 55 10.46 5.08 5.88
C THR A 55 9.54 3.89 5.68
N TYR A 56 10.08 2.74 5.32
CA TYR A 56 9.31 1.51 5.13
C TYR A 56 9.96 0.31 5.79
N GLY A 57 9.12 -0.57 6.31
CA GLY A 57 9.53 -1.87 6.84
C GLY A 57 9.71 -2.90 5.73
N LEU A 58 10.55 -3.89 5.98
CA LEU A 58 10.91 -4.96 5.07
C LEU A 58 10.41 -6.31 5.57
N ILE A 59 9.94 -7.14 4.65
CA ILE A 59 9.61 -8.54 4.94
C ILE A 59 10.90 -9.28 5.32
N ALA A 60 10.84 -10.09 6.37
CA ALA A 60 11.98 -10.89 6.82
C ALA A 60 12.34 -11.95 5.78
N ASP A 61 13.64 -12.17 5.60
CA ASP A 61 14.17 -13.18 4.64
C ASP A 61 14.19 -14.58 5.26
N ASP A 62 13.06 -14.99 5.85
CA ASP A 62 12.88 -16.31 6.48
C ASP A 62 11.79 -17.15 5.80
N GLY A 63 11.17 -16.61 4.75
CA GLY A 63 10.12 -17.25 3.97
C GLY A 63 8.76 -17.35 4.66
N GLN A 64 8.57 -16.72 5.83
CA GLN A 64 7.31 -16.73 6.57
C GLN A 64 6.38 -15.57 6.20
N GLY A 65 6.88 -14.55 5.48
CA GLY A 65 6.09 -13.37 5.08
C GLY A 65 5.76 -12.44 6.25
N LEU A 66 6.57 -12.45 7.30
CA LEU A 66 6.44 -11.57 8.46
C LEU A 66 7.27 -10.31 8.28
N LEU A 67 6.84 -9.22 8.93
CA LEU A 67 7.60 -7.98 8.96
C LEU A 67 8.87 -8.16 9.81
N GLY A 68 10.02 -7.88 9.20
CA GLY A 68 11.32 -7.87 9.90
C GLY A 68 11.49 -6.68 10.85
N GLN A 69 12.68 -6.59 11.42
CA GLN A 69 13.08 -5.45 12.27
C GLN A 69 13.80 -4.35 11.48
N GLU A 70 14.16 -4.65 10.24
CA GLU A 70 14.86 -3.71 9.37
C GLU A 70 13.88 -2.74 8.73
N GLU A 71 14.32 -1.50 8.63
CA GLU A 71 13.65 -0.43 7.89
C GLU A 71 14.62 0.12 6.85
N ASP A 72 14.05 0.68 5.78
CA ASP A 72 14.81 1.38 4.75
C ASP A 72 14.06 2.66 4.36
N VAL A 73 14.64 3.47 3.50
CA VAL A 73 14.11 4.79 3.13
C VAL A 73 13.93 4.86 1.62
N LEU A 74 12.73 5.25 1.19
CA LEU A 74 12.44 5.66 -0.18
C LEU A 74 12.63 7.17 -0.29
N PRO A 75 13.68 7.65 -0.96
CA PRO A 75 13.91 9.08 -1.14
C PRO A 75 12.77 9.72 -1.96
N VAL A 76 12.21 10.81 -1.45
CA VAL A 76 11.18 11.60 -2.11
C VAL A 76 11.73 13.00 -2.37
N ALA A 77 11.70 13.43 -3.63
CA ALA A 77 12.13 14.77 -4.00
C ALA A 77 11.14 15.84 -3.49
N GLU A 78 11.59 17.11 -3.43
CA GLU A 78 10.78 18.26 -2.98
C GLU A 78 9.46 18.42 -3.77
N ASP A 79 9.39 17.90 -4.99
CA ASP A 79 8.18 17.89 -5.83
C ASP A 79 7.28 16.66 -5.59
N GLY A 80 7.60 15.83 -4.60
CA GLY A 80 6.83 14.65 -4.19
C GLY A 80 7.12 13.39 -5.02
N TYR A 81 8.08 13.41 -5.95
CA TYR A 81 8.39 12.27 -6.79
C TYR A 81 9.45 11.36 -6.18
N ALA A 82 9.24 10.05 -6.33
CA ALA A 82 10.23 9.02 -6.07
C ALA A 82 10.40 8.13 -7.30
N GLN A 83 11.63 7.90 -7.73
CA GLN A 83 11.91 7.04 -8.89
C GLN A 83 11.70 5.57 -8.51
N ILE A 84 11.03 4.82 -9.38
CA ILE A 84 10.92 3.38 -9.27
C ILE A 84 12.23 2.79 -9.79
N THR A 85 13.14 2.42 -8.88
CA THR A 85 14.43 1.85 -9.30
C THR A 85 14.28 0.37 -9.68
N LYS A 86 15.25 -0.15 -10.42
CA LYS A 86 15.28 -1.57 -10.83
C LYS A 86 15.24 -2.53 -9.62
N HIS A 87 15.80 -2.10 -8.49
CA HIS A 87 16.01 -2.92 -7.29
C HIS A 87 15.06 -2.59 -6.14
N LEU A 88 14.07 -1.72 -6.40
CA LEU A 88 13.16 -1.22 -5.36
C LEU A 88 12.40 -2.35 -4.65
N PHE A 89 12.02 -3.39 -5.39
CA PHE A 89 11.22 -4.51 -4.89
C PHE A 89 12.03 -5.81 -4.69
N ASP A 90 13.36 -5.75 -4.70
CA ASP A 90 14.21 -6.95 -4.56
C ASP A 90 14.02 -7.66 -3.20
N ARG A 91 13.57 -6.94 -2.19
CA ARG A 91 13.28 -7.42 -0.84
C ARG A 91 11.76 -7.48 -0.54
N ASP A 92 10.94 -7.77 -1.56
CA ASP A 92 9.48 -7.86 -1.45
C ASP A 92 8.79 -6.48 -1.32
N ALA A 93 7.68 -6.38 -0.62
CA ALA A 93 6.88 -5.18 -0.47
C ALA A 93 7.56 -4.12 0.41
N LEU A 94 7.42 -2.85 0.02
CA LEU A 94 7.71 -1.72 0.88
C LEU A 94 6.47 -1.48 1.77
N ILE A 95 6.59 -1.68 3.07
CA ILE A 95 5.50 -1.49 4.03
C ILE A 95 5.64 -0.12 4.67
N VAL A 96 4.85 0.86 4.19
CA VAL A 96 4.87 2.24 4.68
C VAL A 96 3.81 2.42 5.75
N GLU A 97 4.24 2.67 6.99
CA GLU A 97 3.39 2.79 8.17
C GLU A 97 3.19 4.26 8.60
N ASN A 98 2.30 4.51 9.57
CA ASN A 98 2.18 5.79 10.27
C ASN A 98 1.66 6.97 9.43
N HIS A 99 0.75 6.73 8.48
CA HIS A 99 0.13 7.79 7.65
C HIS A 99 1.15 8.72 6.97
N GLN A 100 2.28 8.19 6.51
CA GLN A 100 3.32 9.02 5.88
C GLN A 100 2.87 9.62 4.53
N ALA A 101 1.90 9.00 3.85
CA ALA A 101 1.21 9.53 2.69
C ALA A 101 -0.23 8.99 2.62
N SER A 102 -1.11 9.71 1.94
CA SER A 102 -2.52 9.35 1.71
C SER A 102 -2.89 9.31 0.23
N VAL A 103 -2.00 9.77 -0.63
CA VAL A 103 -2.16 9.77 -2.08
C VAL A 103 -0.89 9.24 -2.73
N VAL A 104 -1.06 8.25 -3.58
CA VAL A 104 0.03 7.66 -4.37
C VAL A 104 -0.38 7.63 -5.83
N SER A 105 0.38 8.32 -6.68
CA SER A 105 0.19 8.27 -8.13
C SER A 105 1.30 7.46 -8.80
N LEU A 106 0.95 6.72 -9.87
CA LEU A 106 1.90 6.22 -10.84
C LEU A 106 2.07 7.24 -11.96
N CYS A 107 3.30 7.56 -12.29
CA CYS A 107 3.65 8.59 -13.26
C CYS A 107 4.57 8.02 -14.35
N THR A 108 4.35 8.49 -15.58
CA THR A 108 5.15 8.18 -16.75
C THR A 108 6.60 8.69 -16.62
N PRO A 109 7.53 8.32 -17.52
CA PRO A 109 8.90 8.83 -17.51
C PRO A 109 9.03 10.36 -17.59
N ASP A 110 8.04 11.04 -18.18
CA ASP A 110 7.95 12.51 -18.22
C ASP A 110 7.20 13.11 -17.02
N LYS A 111 7.08 12.33 -15.92
CA LYS A 111 6.47 12.72 -14.65
C LYS A 111 5.00 13.15 -14.76
N LYS A 112 4.24 12.60 -15.70
CA LYS A 112 2.79 12.81 -15.77
C LYS A 112 2.07 11.69 -15.03
N PRO A 113 1.23 11.99 -14.04
CA PRO A 113 0.39 10.98 -13.42
C PRO A 113 -0.57 10.39 -14.45
N TYR A 114 -0.79 9.09 -14.42
CA TYR A 114 -1.78 8.40 -15.24
C TYR A 114 -2.77 7.60 -14.40
N LEU A 115 -2.44 7.38 -13.12
CA LEU A 115 -3.30 6.71 -12.17
C LEU A 115 -2.95 7.19 -10.76
N THR A 116 -3.97 7.48 -9.97
CA THR A 116 -3.84 7.92 -8.58
C THR A 116 -4.70 7.07 -7.67
N VAL A 117 -4.14 6.60 -6.56
CA VAL A 117 -4.86 5.93 -5.46
C VAL A 117 -4.86 6.84 -4.25
N SER A 118 -6.06 7.16 -3.75
CA SER A 118 -6.26 7.99 -2.55
C SER A 118 -6.96 7.19 -1.46
N PHE A 119 -6.50 7.28 -0.23
CA PHE A 119 -6.97 6.49 0.91
C PHE A 119 -6.75 7.20 2.25
N ASP A 120 -7.49 6.74 3.27
CA ASP A 120 -7.32 7.14 4.68
C ASP A 120 -6.81 5.94 5.51
N ALA A 121 -5.98 5.10 4.90
CA ALA A 121 -5.41 3.94 5.58
C ALA A 121 -4.17 4.34 6.39
N PRO A 122 -3.96 3.76 7.60
CA PRO A 122 -2.80 4.08 8.44
C PRO A 122 -1.47 3.59 7.85
N LEU A 123 -1.54 2.68 6.89
CA LEU A 123 -0.38 2.12 6.22
C LEU A 123 -0.76 1.64 4.82
N PHE A 124 0.25 1.50 3.98
CA PHE A 124 0.07 0.95 2.64
C PHE A 124 1.31 0.17 2.20
N GLY A 125 1.11 -0.75 1.26
CA GLY A 125 2.17 -1.48 0.59
C GLY A 125 2.42 -0.96 -0.82
N LEU A 126 3.70 -0.97 -1.24
CA LEU A 126 4.10 -0.84 -2.64
C LEU A 126 4.81 -2.13 -3.04
N TRP A 127 4.39 -2.75 -4.13
CA TRP A 127 4.92 -4.04 -4.49
C TRP A 127 4.92 -4.32 -5.99
N SER A 128 5.93 -5.07 -6.42
CA SER A 128 5.97 -5.78 -7.69
C SER A 128 6.83 -7.04 -7.52
N PRO A 129 6.56 -8.14 -8.21
CA PRO A 129 7.31 -9.39 -8.00
C PRO A 129 8.80 -9.23 -8.28
N ALA A 130 9.63 -9.47 -7.27
CA ALA A 130 11.09 -9.34 -7.33
C ALA A 130 11.67 -10.14 -8.50
N GLY A 131 12.52 -9.51 -9.30
CA GLY A 131 13.29 -10.13 -10.37
C GLY A 131 12.49 -10.72 -11.54
N LYS A 132 11.14 -10.62 -11.53
CA LYS A 132 10.29 -11.22 -12.58
C LYS A 132 9.97 -10.29 -13.75
N GLY A 133 10.26 -8.99 -13.63
CA GLY A 133 9.92 -8.01 -14.66
C GLY A 133 8.41 -7.97 -14.97
N ALA A 134 7.57 -8.20 -13.96
CA ALA A 134 6.14 -8.18 -14.12
C ALA A 134 5.66 -6.78 -14.57
N PRO A 135 4.72 -6.67 -15.53
CA PRO A 135 4.32 -5.39 -16.09
C PRO A 135 3.28 -4.66 -15.23
N PHE A 136 3.41 -4.74 -13.89
CA PHE A 136 2.48 -4.09 -12.97
C PHE A 136 3.16 -3.72 -11.66
N ILE A 137 2.55 -2.77 -10.97
CA ILE A 137 2.88 -2.36 -9.59
C ILE A 137 1.60 -2.35 -8.78
N CYS A 138 1.67 -2.81 -7.55
CA CYS A 138 0.59 -2.73 -6.58
C CYS A 138 0.75 -1.50 -5.70
N ILE A 139 -0.38 -0.82 -5.42
CA ILE A 139 -0.50 0.25 -4.42
C ILE A 139 -1.62 -0.20 -3.49
N GLU A 140 -1.28 -0.58 -2.28
CA GLU A 140 -2.10 -1.42 -1.42
C GLU A 140 -2.49 -0.72 -0.11
N PRO A 141 -3.65 -0.03 -0.04
CA PRO A 141 -4.12 0.55 1.21
C PRO A 141 -4.51 -0.53 2.22
N TRP A 142 -4.02 -0.44 3.47
CA TRP A 142 -4.23 -1.46 4.49
C TRP A 142 -4.73 -0.90 5.82
N TYR A 143 -5.65 -1.65 6.43
CA TYR A 143 -6.11 -1.54 7.82
C TYR A 143 -5.73 -2.83 8.55
N GLY A 144 -4.44 -3.01 8.75
CA GLY A 144 -3.77 -4.20 9.27
C GLY A 144 -2.73 -4.75 8.30
N ARG A 145 -1.72 -5.42 8.84
CA ARG A 145 -0.65 -6.06 8.04
C ARG A 145 -0.22 -7.38 8.67
N CYS A 146 0.74 -8.05 8.08
CA CYS A 146 1.42 -9.19 8.70
C CYS A 146 2.07 -8.80 10.04
N ASP A 147 2.20 -9.73 10.94
CA ASP A 147 2.85 -9.50 12.23
C ASP A 147 4.36 -9.34 12.06
N ARG A 148 5.00 -8.71 13.05
CA ARG A 148 6.46 -8.72 13.14
C ARG A 148 6.97 -10.09 13.53
N THR A 149 8.20 -10.43 13.11
CA THR A 149 8.87 -11.68 13.49
C THR A 149 8.99 -11.90 15.01
N THR A 150 8.90 -10.82 15.78
CA THR A 150 8.98 -10.84 17.26
C THR A 150 7.60 -10.87 17.94
N PHE A 151 6.51 -10.87 17.17
CA PHE A 151 5.16 -10.89 17.74
C PHE A 151 4.79 -12.30 18.20
N ASP A 152 4.38 -12.42 19.46
CA ASP A 152 3.91 -13.64 20.10
C ASP A 152 2.57 -13.47 20.83
N GLY A 153 1.88 -12.35 20.53
CA GLY A 153 0.62 -11.95 21.17
C GLY A 153 -0.62 -12.59 20.55
N SER A 154 -1.76 -12.20 21.10
CA SER A 154 -3.09 -12.60 20.60
C SER A 154 -3.53 -11.70 19.43
N LEU A 155 -4.60 -12.12 18.71
CA LEU A 155 -5.17 -11.35 17.60
C LEU A 155 -5.57 -9.93 17.98
N GLU A 156 -6.03 -9.70 19.22
CA GLU A 156 -6.40 -8.37 19.72
C GLU A 156 -5.21 -7.43 19.93
N GLN A 157 -4.02 -7.98 20.07
CA GLN A 157 -2.78 -7.24 20.34
C GLN A 157 -2.00 -6.91 19.06
N ARG A 158 -2.50 -7.34 17.89
CA ARG A 158 -1.83 -7.09 16.61
C ARG A 158 -1.72 -5.61 16.32
N GLU A 159 -0.54 -5.19 15.88
CA GLU A 159 -0.33 -3.82 15.38
C GLU A 159 -1.24 -3.54 14.19
N TYR A 160 -1.84 -2.36 14.15
CA TYR A 160 -2.80 -1.92 13.14
C TYR A 160 -4.05 -2.82 12.99
N GLY A 161 -4.26 -3.78 13.89
CA GLY A 161 -5.49 -4.57 13.92
C GLY A 161 -6.71 -3.70 14.23
N ASN A 162 -7.87 -4.09 13.70
CA ASN A 162 -9.12 -3.40 13.95
C ASN A 162 -9.90 -4.11 15.04
N THR A 163 -10.55 -3.31 15.89
CA THR A 163 -11.45 -3.79 16.94
C THR A 163 -12.85 -3.26 16.66
N LEU A 164 -13.83 -4.17 16.59
CA LEU A 164 -15.21 -3.83 16.32
C LEU A 164 -16.10 -4.39 17.43
N GLN A 165 -16.76 -3.49 18.16
CA GLN A 165 -17.66 -3.87 19.25
C GLN A 165 -18.89 -4.61 18.75
N ALA A 166 -19.57 -5.33 19.64
CA ALA A 166 -20.86 -5.97 19.36
C ALA A 166 -21.84 -4.98 18.72
N GLY A 167 -22.49 -5.36 17.62
CA GLY A 167 -23.40 -4.52 16.86
C GLY A 167 -22.74 -3.38 16.07
N GLY A 168 -21.39 -3.28 16.10
CA GLY A 168 -20.65 -2.23 15.41
C GLY A 168 -20.54 -2.44 13.90
N VAL A 169 -20.25 -1.33 13.20
CA VAL A 169 -19.97 -1.31 11.77
C VAL A 169 -18.67 -0.58 11.51
N PHE A 170 -17.75 -1.25 10.83
CA PHE A 170 -16.54 -0.64 10.29
C PHE A 170 -16.78 -0.33 8.82
N ARG A 171 -16.47 0.89 8.40
CA ARG A 171 -16.52 1.29 7.00
C ARG A 171 -15.30 2.09 6.63
N ARG A 172 -14.63 1.67 5.56
CA ARG A 172 -13.47 2.36 4.98
C ARG A 172 -13.51 2.24 3.46
N GLU A 173 -12.78 3.12 2.79
CA GLU A 173 -12.74 3.12 1.34
C GLU A 173 -11.40 3.62 0.82
N TYR A 174 -11.12 3.32 -0.45
CA TYR A 174 -10.11 4.00 -1.23
C TYR A 174 -10.63 4.29 -2.64
N THR A 175 -10.05 5.27 -3.28
CA THR A 175 -10.44 5.71 -4.62
C THR A 175 -9.29 5.52 -5.59
N ILE A 176 -9.58 4.95 -6.75
CA ILE A 176 -8.69 4.87 -7.90
C ILE A 176 -9.17 5.90 -8.90
N THR A 177 -8.30 6.82 -9.31
CA THR A 177 -8.55 7.82 -10.36
C THR A 177 -7.65 7.50 -11.54
N VAL A 178 -8.20 7.50 -12.75
CA VAL A 178 -7.46 7.42 -14.01
C VAL A 178 -7.39 8.82 -14.59
N GLU A 179 -6.17 9.30 -14.88
CA GLU A 179 -5.87 10.67 -15.34
C GLU A 179 -5.99 10.81 -16.87
#